data_5676179aa32f3d5e917bdb5e3972b0c0
#
_entry.id   5676179aa32f3d5e917bdb5e3972b0c0
#
_cell.length_a   1.000
_cell.length_b   1.000
_cell.length_c   1.000
_cell.angle_alpha   90.00
_cell.angle_beta   90.00
_cell.angle_gamma   90.00
#
_symmetry.space_group_name_H-M   'P 1'
#
loop_
_entity.id
_entity.type
_entity.pdbx_description
1 polymer ?
#
loop_
_entity_poly.entity_id
_entity_poly.type
_entity_poly.pdbx_seq_one_letter_code
_entity_poly.pdbx_strand_id
1 'polypeptide(L)'
;MQEPRLTKEQFVDRFEEQIREHFPDCEIGRKDIQKPRSVQTSLVIRKPGCEAAPSIRLDDYWSAYQEAEDYEAEEKRLLTRLQDSLENGFAAAENGRIADVAKEAMENWRNNVQCILMMKDGNEAYLQDKPTMDYLDMVKVYFINIADPIDGHIGKITITNDHFEALGCTLEELDEIAMENTRLANSPDVRNIASVLGEILGEPEEAFMTVPGEVEFPMYVVTNQSKHAGATLIMFPDVQEKICQVLKSDGFYMLPSSIHETLCLPLDIGKDVDALRRMVHEVNMTQVPPEDLLSENVYCYERGQGLRICVAEPTIDEEPEEAFTPVL
;
A
#
# COMPACT_ATOMS: atom_id res chain seq x y z
N MET A 1 -2.50 -24.08 -35.98
CA MET A 1 -2.41 -24.65 -34.61
C MET A 1 -1.87 -23.54 -33.74
N GLN A 2 -2.62 -23.12 -32.72
CA GLN A 2 -2.10 -22.15 -31.77
C GLN A 2 -0.91 -22.79 -31.02
N GLU A 3 0.17 -22.04 -30.86
CA GLU A 3 1.29 -22.48 -30.01
C GLU A 3 0.78 -22.68 -28.55
N PRO A 4 1.35 -23.60 -27.78
CA PRO A 4 0.95 -23.74 -26.38
C PRO A 4 1.29 -22.46 -25.61
N ARG A 5 0.45 -22.09 -24.63
CA ARG A 5 0.73 -20.98 -23.73
C ARG A 5 2.10 -21.16 -23.07
N LEU A 6 2.87 -20.08 -23.00
CA LEU A 6 4.16 -20.06 -22.34
C LEU A 6 4.02 -20.28 -20.83
N THR A 7 5.02 -20.86 -20.21
CA THR A 7 5.21 -20.75 -18.75
C THR A 7 5.74 -19.35 -18.41
N LYS A 8 5.66 -18.94 -17.14
CA LYS A 8 6.19 -17.63 -16.70
C LYS A 8 7.68 -17.48 -17.05
N GLU A 9 8.49 -18.52 -16.85
CA GLU A 9 9.91 -18.51 -17.17
C GLU A 9 10.14 -18.35 -18.67
N GLN A 10 9.44 -19.11 -19.52
CA GLN A 10 9.51 -19.00 -20.97
C GLN A 10 9.07 -17.61 -21.46
N PHE A 11 8.04 -17.02 -20.84
CA PHE A 11 7.58 -15.67 -21.15
C PHE A 11 8.66 -14.63 -20.84
N VAL A 12 9.26 -14.70 -19.66
CA VAL A 12 10.35 -13.78 -19.23
C VAL A 12 11.56 -13.93 -20.16
N ASP A 13 11.97 -15.17 -20.49
CA ASP A 13 13.09 -15.44 -21.39
C ASP A 13 12.86 -14.84 -22.79
N ARG A 14 11.66 -15.03 -23.32
CA ARG A 14 11.28 -14.54 -24.65
C ARG A 14 11.20 -13.02 -24.71
N PHE A 15 10.66 -12.37 -23.66
CA PHE A 15 10.63 -10.92 -23.56
C PHE A 15 12.05 -10.34 -23.43
N GLU A 16 12.91 -10.94 -22.62
CA GLU A 16 14.30 -10.51 -22.49
C GLU A 16 15.05 -10.62 -23.82
N GLU A 17 14.88 -11.74 -24.54
CA GLU A 17 15.52 -11.95 -25.85
C GLU A 17 15.06 -10.89 -26.87
N GLN A 18 13.77 -10.61 -26.95
CA GLN A 18 13.23 -9.62 -27.87
C GLN A 18 13.67 -8.18 -27.51
N ILE A 19 13.80 -7.86 -26.24
CA ILE A 19 14.35 -6.58 -25.81
C ILE A 19 15.84 -6.48 -26.16
N ARG A 20 16.61 -7.56 -26.05
CA ARG A 20 18.02 -7.59 -26.48
C ARG A 20 18.17 -7.37 -27.99
N GLU A 21 17.27 -7.96 -28.78
CA GLU A 21 17.27 -7.76 -30.23
C GLU A 21 16.91 -6.32 -30.63
N HIS A 22 15.97 -5.70 -29.90
CA HIS A 22 15.51 -4.34 -30.19
C HIS A 22 16.51 -3.27 -29.71
N PHE A 23 17.22 -3.51 -28.59
CA PHE A 23 18.21 -2.61 -28.00
C PHE A 23 19.59 -3.27 -27.88
N PRO A 24 20.25 -3.56 -29.03
CA PRO A 24 21.50 -4.34 -29.07
C PRO A 24 22.68 -3.67 -28.35
N ASP A 25 22.66 -2.35 -28.21
CA ASP A 25 23.70 -1.58 -27.55
C ASP A 25 23.49 -1.45 -26.02
N CYS A 26 22.36 -1.95 -25.49
CA CYS A 26 22.04 -1.88 -24.07
C CYS A 26 22.52 -3.11 -23.31
N GLU A 27 22.99 -2.90 -22.10
CA GLU A 27 23.21 -3.97 -21.13
C GLU A 27 21.85 -4.32 -20.49
N ILE A 28 21.42 -5.57 -20.64
CA ILE A 28 20.16 -6.06 -20.10
C ILE A 28 20.44 -7.16 -19.10
N GLY A 29 19.92 -7.01 -17.89
CA GLY A 29 20.04 -7.97 -16.81
C GLY A 29 18.74 -8.15 -16.04
N ARG A 30 18.57 -9.33 -15.46
CA ARG A 30 17.50 -9.59 -14.49
C ARG A 30 17.98 -9.16 -13.11
N LYS A 31 17.11 -8.50 -12.39
CA LYS A 31 17.35 -8.15 -10.99
C LYS A 31 16.10 -8.49 -10.18
N ASP A 32 16.30 -9.25 -9.13
CA ASP A 32 15.26 -9.45 -8.13
C ASP A 32 15.23 -8.23 -7.21
N ILE A 33 14.06 -7.59 -7.17
CA ILE A 33 13.82 -6.40 -6.36
C ILE A 33 12.95 -6.83 -5.20
N GLN A 34 13.45 -6.65 -3.98
CA GLN A 34 12.67 -6.89 -2.78
C GLN A 34 11.58 -5.83 -2.68
N LYS A 35 10.33 -6.28 -2.66
CA LYS A 35 9.12 -5.48 -2.45
C LYS A 35 8.45 -5.92 -1.15
N PRO A 36 7.50 -5.15 -0.64
CA PRO A 36 6.71 -5.61 0.50
C PRO A 36 6.14 -7.01 0.23
N ARG A 37 6.42 -7.95 1.13
CA ARG A 37 5.96 -9.36 1.11
C ARG A 37 6.22 -10.15 -0.19
N SER A 38 7.03 -9.64 -1.09
CA SER A 38 7.29 -10.28 -2.39
C SER A 38 8.68 -9.99 -2.92
N VAL A 39 9.14 -10.86 -3.81
CA VAL A 39 10.32 -10.61 -4.64
C VAL A 39 9.84 -10.52 -6.07
N GLN A 40 10.10 -9.40 -6.71
CA GLN A 40 9.69 -9.15 -8.09
C GLN A 40 10.90 -9.19 -9.00
N THR A 41 10.85 -10.04 -10.01
CA THR A 41 11.87 -10.08 -11.06
C THR A 41 11.63 -8.95 -12.04
N SER A 42 12.62 -8.09 -12.19
CA SER A 42 12.60 -6.95 -13.11
C SER A 42 13.71 -7.08 -14.15
N LEU A 43 13.45 -6.63 -15.37
CA LEU A 43 14.49 -6.39 -16.36
C LEU A 43 15.04 -4.98 -16.15
N VAL A 44 16.33 -4.88 -15.90
CA VAL A 44 17.06 -3.62 -15.83
C VAL A 44 17.79 -3.43 -17.16
N ILE A 45 17.50 -2.33 -17.83
CA ILE A 45 18.04 -2.03 -19.15
C ILE A 45 18.91 -0.79 -19.06
N ARG A 46 20.24 -0.95 -19.21
CA ARG A 46 21.21 0.12 -19.11
C ARG A 46 21.73 0.51 -20.51
N LYS A 47 21.46 1.74 -20.89
CA LYS A 47 22.03 2.31 -22.13
C LYS A 47 23.43 2.85 -21.82
N PRO A 48 24.45 2.62 -22.69
CA PRO A 48 25.78 3.17 -22.50
C PRO A 48 25.76 4.69 -22.34
N GLY A 49 26.44 5.19 -21.31
CA GLY A 49 26.53 6.63 -21.01
C GLY A 49 25.35 7.22 -20.23
N CYS A 50 24.32 6.42 -19.91
CA CYS A 50 23.22 6.86 -19.04
C CYS A 50 23.47 6.43 -17.60
N GLU A 51 23.33 7.35 -16.65
CA GLU A 51 23.43 7.07 -15.20
C GLU A 51 22.20 6.32 -14.69
N ALA A 52 21.02 6.64 -15.22
CA ALA A 52 19.76 5.98 -14.89
C ALA A 52 19.51 4.78 -15.82
N ALA A 53 19.06 3.68 -15.24
CA ALA A 53 18.65 2.49 -15.97
C ALA A 53 17.18 2.18 -15.67
N PRO A 54 16.26 2.25 -16.66
CA PRO A 54 14.88 1.83 -16.45
C PRO A 54 14.82 0.38 -15.99
N SER A 55 13.91 0.13 -15.05
CA SER A 55 13.61 -1.19 -14.51
C SER A 55 12.14 -1.51 -14.77
N ILE A 56 11.88 -2.62 -15.43
CA ILE A 56 10.54 -3.02 -15.85
C ILE A 56 10.14 -4.30 -15.14
N ARG A 57 9.01 -4.26 -14.46
CA ARG A 57 8.40 -5.44 -13.85
C ARG A 57 7.66 -6.23 -14.93
N LEU A 58 8.03 -7.48 -15.11
CA LEU A 58 7.35 -8.35 -16.08
C LEU A 58 6.11 -9.04 -15.50
N ASP A 59 5.87 -8.96 -14.20
CA ASP A 59 4.70 -9.59 -13.56
C ASP A 59 3.38 -9.04 -14.09
N ASP A 60 3.27 -7.71 -14.27
CA ASP A 60 2.06 -7.07 -14.82
C ASP A 60 1.81 -7.50 -16.28
N TYR A 61 2.89 -7.66 -17.06
CA TYR A 61 2.82 -8.14 -18.43
C TYR A 61 2.44 -9.62 -18.47
N TRP A 62 2.97 -10.41 -17.56
CA TRP A 62 2.62 -11.82 -17.41
C TRP A 62 1.15 -12.02 -17.06
N SER A 63 0.61 -11.26 -16.10
CA SER A 63 -0.79 -11.32 -15.71
C SER A 63 -1.71 -11.01 -16.90
N ALA A 64 -1.43 -9.93 -17.63
CA ALA A 64 -2.19 -9.57 -18.83
C ALA A 64 -2.14 -10.67 -19.91
N TYR A 65 -0.97 -11.28 -20.12
CA TYR A 65 -0.82 -12.42 -21.04
C TYR A 65 -1.64 -13.63 -20.61
N GLN A 66 -1.70 -13.91 -19.30
CA GLN A 66 -2.48 -15.05 -18.78
C GLN A 66 -3.99 -14.87 -18.93
N GLU A 67 -4.49 -13.65 -18.82
CA GLU A 67 -5.91 -13.32 -18.90
C GLU A 67 -6.41 -13.24 -20.35
N ALA A 68 -5.51 -13.11 -21.32
CA ALA A 68 -5.87 -12.94 -22.72
C ALA A 68 -6.49 -14.20 -23.33
N GLU A 69 -7.54 -14.01 -24.15
CA GLU A 69 -8.11 -15.08 -24.99
C GLU A 69 -7.18 -15.41 -26.16
N ASP A 70 -6.65 -14.39 -26.83
CA ASP A 70 -5.64 -14.50 -27.90
C ASP A 70 -4.27 -14.07 -27.37
N TYR A 71 -3.56 -15.03 -26.78
CA TYR A 71 -2.27 -14.78 -26.14
C TYR A 71 -1.14 -14.47 -27.15
N GLU A 72 -1.24 -14.87 -28.44
CA GLU A 72 -0.25 -14.52 -29.46
C GLU A 72 -0.37 -13.04 -29.86
N ALA A 73 -1.60 -12.56 -30.02
CA ALA A 73 -1.85 -11.13 -30.29
C ALA A 73 -1.48 -10.26 -29.09
N GLU A 74 -1.81 -10.73 -27.89
CA GLU A 74 -1.49 -10.03 -26.64
C GLU A 74 0.02 -9.93 -26.39
N GLU A 75 0.78 -11.01 -26.63
CA GLU A 75 2.24 -10.98 -26.54
C GLU A 75 2.85 -9.88 -27.38
N LYS A 76 2.42 -9.76 -28.64
CA LYS A 76 2.91 -8.71 -29.54
C LYS A 76 2.55 -7.31 -29.04
N ARG A 77 1.32 -7.15 -28.55
CA ARG A 77 0.84 -5.87 -27.99
C ARG A 77 1.66 -5.47 -26.77
N LEU A 78 1.91 -6.42 -25.87
CA LEU A 78 2.69 -6.19 -24.66
C LEU A 78 4.15 -5.86 -24.98
N LEU A 79 4.76 -6.53 -25.95
CA LEU A 79 6.10 -6.22 -26.42
C LEU A 79 6.21 -4.81 -26.99
N THR A 80 5.29 -4.41 -27.86
CA THR A 80 5.27 -3.06 -28.42
C THR A 80 5.15 -2.02 -27.30
N ARG A 81 4.22 -2.23 -26.36
CA ARG A 81 4.05 -1.35 -25.20
C ARG A 81 5.32 -1.26 -24.34
N LEU A 82 6.04 -2.37 -24.19
CA LEU A 82 7.29 -2.43 -23.44
C LEU A 82 8.39 -1.64 -24.15
N GLN A 83 8.53 -1.80 -25.46
CA GLN A 83 9.49 -1.06 -26.28
C GLN A 83 9.25 0.44 -26.25
N ASP A 84 7.99 0.88 -26.44
CA ASP A 84 7.60 2.28 -26.35
C ASP A 84 7.92 2.88 -24.96
N SER A 85 7.63 2.12 -23.90
CA SER A 85 7.94 2.54 -22.52
C SER A 85 9.44 2.71 -22.28
N LEU A 86 10.26 1.82 -22.85
CA LEU A 86 11.73 1.89 -22.76
C LEU A 86 12.29 3.06 -23.53
N GLU A 87 11.82 3.31 -24.77
CA GLU A 87 12.25 4.46 -25.57
C GLU A 87 11.96 5.78 -24.86
N ASN A 88 10.75 5.92 -24.28
CA ASN A 88 10.39 7.07 -23.47
C ASN A 88 11.26 7.20 -22.22
N GLY A 89 11.52 6.09 -21.53
CA GLY A 89 12.38 6.04 -20.35
C GLY A 89 13.84 6.42 -20.68
N PHE A 90 14.37 5.98 -21.82
CA PHE A 90 15.71 6.39 -22.27
C PHE A 90 15.78 7.86 -22.64
N ALA A 91 14.80 8.39 -23.33
CA ALA A 91 14.74 9.80 -23.65
C ALA A 91 14.74 10.68 -22.38
N ALA A 92 14.03 10.26 -21.35
CA ALA A 92 14.03 10.94 -20.06
C ALA A 92 15.38 10.81 -19.33
N ALA A 93 16.02 9.63 -19.41
CA ALA A 93 17.32 9.38 -18.77
C ALA A 93 18.46 10.13 -19.46
N GLU A 94 18.47 10.19 -20.80
CA GLU A 94 19.51 10.89 -21.60
C GLU A 94 19.55 12.39 -21.32
N ASN A 95 18.41 12.99 -21.00
CA ASN A 95 18.36 14.41 -20.67
C ASN A 95 18.94 14.73 -19.28
N GLY A 96 19.40 13.73 -18.51
CA GLY A 96 19.92 13.90 -17.13
C GLY A 96 18.89 14.37 -16.10
N ARG A 97 17.73 14.75 -16.56
CA ARG A 97 16.69 15.45 -15.79
C ARG A 97 16.19 14.65 -14.60
N ILE A 98 15.99 13.33 -14.74
CA ILE A 98 15.54 12.48 -13.64
C ILE A 98 16.59 12.45 -12.52
N ALA A 99 17.86 12.32 -12.89
CA ALA A 99 18.96 12.32 -11.93
C ALA A 99 19.08 13.68 -11.21
N ASP A 100 18.96 14.79 -11.96
CA ASP A 100 19.02 16.14 -11.40
C ASP A 100 17.87 16.41 -10.43
N VAL A 101 16.63 16.06 -10.81
CA VAL A 101 15.45 16.24 -9.96
C VAL A 101 15.52 15.34 -8.73
N ALA A 102 16.00 14.10 -8.87
CA ALA A 102 16.23 13.19 -7.75
C ALA A 102 17.28 13.73 -6.78
N LYS A 103 18.40 14.25 -7.30
CA LYS A 103 19.44 14.88 -6.52
C LYS A 103 18.94 16.12 -5.78
N GLU A 104 18.23 17.01 -6.46
CA GLU A 104 17.62 18.20 -5.85
C GLU A 104 16.64 17.81 -4.74
N ALA A 105 15.80 16.80 -4.97
CA ALA A 105 14.86 16.30 -3.97
C ALA A 105 15.59 15.75 -2.73
N MET A 106 16.70 15.04 -2.92
CA MET A 106 17.54 14.53 -1.84
C MET A 106 18.25 15.67 -1.07
N GLU A 107 18.79 16.68 -1.77
CA GLU A 107 19.39 17.86 -1.14
C GLU A 107 18.37 18.65 -0.31
N ASN A 108 17.13 18.72 -0.77
CA ASN A 108 16.01 19.37 -0.11
C ASN A 108 15.09 18.37 0.64
N TRP A 109 15.63 17.29 1.16
CA TRP A 109 14.87 16.21 1.74
C TRP A 109 13.89 16.62 2.83
N ARG A 110 14.25 17.61 3.66
CA ARG A 110 13.40 18.12 4.74
C ARG A 110 12.04 18.62 4.27
N ASN A 111 11.95 19.12 3.05
CA ASN A 111 10.68 19.60 2.46
C ASN A 111 9.92 18.49 1.71
N ASN A 112 10.62 17.39 1.36
CA ASN A 112 10.10 16.37 0.44
C ASN A 112 9.88 15.00 1.11
N VAL A 113 10.44 14.79 2.31
CA VAL A 113 10.30 13.52 3.03
C VAL A 113 8.89 13.34 3.57
N GLN A 114 8.37 12.14 3.42
CA GLN A 114 7.11 11.68 4.00
C GLN A 114 7.27 10.24 4.50
N CYS A 115 6.29 9.74 5.23
CA CYS A 115 6.24 8.34 5.65
C CYS A 115 4.95 7.66 5.19
N ILE A 116 5.01 6.35 5.12
CA ILE A 116 3.84 5.48 4.99
C ILE A 116 3.86 4.47 6.13
N LEU A 117 2.66 4.07 6.53
CA LEU A 117 2.43 3.00 7.48
C LEU A 117 2.27 1.69 6.72
N MET A 118 2.93 0.63 7.18
CA MET A 118 2.82 -0.69 6.57
C MET A 118 2.95 -1.79 7.61
N MET A 119 2.56 -3.00 7.22
CA MET A 119 2.72 -4.18 8.04
C MET A 119 4.21 -4.48 8.30
N LYS A 120 4.56 -4.81 9.54
CA LYS A 120 5.91 -5.19 9.93
C LYS A 120 6.17 -6.66 9.62
N ASP A 121 5.26 -7.53 10.06
CA ASP A 121 5.38 -8.98 9.90
C ASP A 121 5.34 -9.40 8.43
N GLY A 122 6.30 -10.25 8.03
CA GLY A 122 6.47 -10.71 6.65
C GLY A 122 7.10 -9.69 5.71
N ASN A 123 7.54 -8.53 6.22
CA ASN A 123 8.28 -7.51 5.48
C ASN A 123 9.74 -7.38 5.93
N GLU A 124 10.26 -8.30 6.75
CA GLU A 124 11.59 -8.22 7.36
C GLU A 124 12.69 -8.04 6.30
N ALA A 125 12.62 -8.80 5.21
CA ALA A 125 13.59 -8.71 4.12
C ALA A 125 13.51 -7.36 3.38
N TYR A 126 12.30 -6.80 3.22
CA TYR A 126 12.11 -5.48 2.63
C TYR A 126 12.60 -4.36 3.53
N LEU A 127 12.42 -4.51 4.84
CA LEU A 127 12.74 -3.49 5.83
C LEU A 127 14.22 -3.48 6.27
N GLN A 128 14.95 -4.56 6.00
CA GLN A 128 16.31 -4.79 6.49
C GLN A 128 17.28 -3.64 6.16
N ASP A 129 17.13 -3.01 5.00
CA ASP A 129 18.00 -1.94 4.51
C ASP A 129 17.40 -0.53 4.65
N LYS A 130 16.37 -0.36 5.52
CA LYS A 130 15.63 0.90 5.64
C LYS A 130 15.59 1.39 7.09
N PRO A 131 15.69 2.70 7.32
CA PRO A 131 15.34 3.29 8.61
C PRO A 131 13.83 3.13 8.82
N THR A 132 13.44 2.64 9.99
CA THR A 132 12.05 2.39 10.34
C THR A 132 11.75 2.83 11.76
N MET A 133 10.50 3.21 12.03
CA MET A 133 10.01 3.47 13.38
C MET A 133 8.71 2.73 13.62
N ASP A 134 8.63 2.00 14.72
CA ASP A 134 7.46 1.21 15.07
C ASP A 134 6.24 2.09 15.39
N TYR A 135 5.06 1.65 14.98
CA TYR A 135 3.78 2.20 15.37
C TYR A 135 2.80 1.06 15.65
N LEU A 136 2.63 0.73 16.92
CA LEU A 136 1.91 -0.47 17.38
C LEU A 136 2.59 -1.74 16.82
N ASP A 137 1.88 -2.59 16.10
CA ASP A 137 2.41 -3.74 15.36
C ASP A 137 2.78 -3.43 13.91
N MET A 138 2.61 -2.19 13.49
CA MET A 138 2.98 -1.68 12.18
C MET A 138 4.31 -0.93 12.24
N VAL A 139 4.79 -0.50 11.08
CA VAL A 139 6.05 0.23 10.95
C VAL A 139 5.91 1.40 9.99
N LYS A 140 6.55 2.52 10.31
CA LYS A 140 6.72 3.66 9.41
C LYS A 140 7.94 3.44 8.52
N VAL A 141 7.76 3.66 7.22
CA VAL A 141 8.81 3.65 6.20
C VAL A 141 8.83 5.01 5.53
N TYR A 142 10.01 5.54 5.28
CA TYR A 142 10.22 6.90 4.79
C TYR A 142 10.56 6.93 3.31
N PHE A 143 10.10 7.95 2.63
CA PHE A 143 10.41 8.21 1.23
C PHE A 143 10.50 9.70 0.94
N ILE A 144 11.22 10.04 -0.11
CA ILE A 144 11.34 11.42 -0.61
C ILE A 144 10.52 11.50 -1.89
N ASN A 145 9.59 12.44 -1.94
CA ASN A 145 8.83 12.72 -3.15
C ASN A 145 9.71 13.45 -4.16
N ILE A 146 9.60 13.02 -5.39
CA ILE A 146 10.21 13.65 -6.56
C ILE A 146 9.08 14.19 -7.41
N ALA A 147 8.98 15.51 -7.53
CA ALA A 147 8.02 16.13 -8.44
C ALA A 147 8.77 16.75 -9.60
N ASP A 148 8.51 16.29 -10.83
CA ASP A 148 9.02 16.98 -11.99
C ASP A 148 8.19 18.24 -12.26
N PRO A 149 8.81 19.44 -12.19
CA PRO A 149 8.07 20.71 -12.29
C PRO A 149 7.56 20.98 -13.72
N ILE A 150 7.98 20.21 -14.73
CA ILE A 150 7.64 20.47 -16.13
C ILE A 150 6.50 19.56 -16.63
N ASP A 151 6.56 18.28 -16.33
CA ASP A 151 5.54 17.32 -16.80
C ASP A 151 4.59 16.83 -15.68
N GLY A 152 4.86 17.23 -14.43
CA GLY A 152 4.02 16.88 -13.29
C GLY A 152 4.11 15.41 -12.85
N HIS A 153 5.05 14.63 -13.40
CA HIS A 153 5.29 13.27 -12.94
C HIS A 153 5.79 13.26 -11.51
N ILE A 154 5.17 12.45 -10.67
CA ILE A 154 5.55 12.28 -9.26
C ILE A 154 6.21 10.91 -9.10
N GLY A 155 7.47 10.92 -8.69
CA GLY A 155 8.21 9.73 -8.29
C GLY A 155 8.42 9.69 -6.77
N LYS A 156 8.93 8.56 -6.27
CA LYS A 156 9.31 8.39 -4.87
C LYS A 156 10.65 7.67 -4.76
N ILE A 157 11.53 8.17 -3.91
CA ILE A 157 12.74 7.47 -3.49
C ILE A 157 12.50 6.92 -2.09
N THR A 158 12.38 5.60 -1.94
CA THR A 158 12.37 4.99 -0.60
C THR A 158 13.74 5.19 0.05
N ILE A 159 13.76 5.69 1.28
CA ILE A 159 14.99 5.95 2.02
C ILE A 159 15.57 4.61 2.48
N THR A 160 16.79 4.30 2.01
CA THR A 160 17.58 3.18 2.51
C THR A 160 18.50 3.63 3.65
N ASN A 161 19.17 2.70 4.35
CA ASN A 161 20.15 3.04 5.39
C ASN A 161 21.31 3.88 4.82
N ASP A 162 21.76 3.61 3.59
CA ASP A 162 22.78 4.42 2.92
C ASP A 162 22.30 5.85 2.67
N HIS A 163 21.04 6.00 2.20
CA HIS A 163 20.45 7.32 2.05
C HIS A 163 20.34 8.03 3.40
N PHE A 164 19.85 7.34 4.44
CA PHE A 164 19.69 7.89 5.77
C PHE A 164 21.03 8.37 6.37
N GLU A 165 22.10 7.60 6.22
CA GLU A 165 23.44 8.02 6.62
C GLU A 165 23.88 9.30 5.91
N ALA A 166 23.59 9.40 4.61
CA ALA A 166 23.92 10.58 3.80
C ALA A 166 23.08 11.81 4.18
N LEU A 167 21.86 11.65 4.75
CA LEU A 167 21.05 12.78 5.22
C LEU A 167 21.63 13.46 6.46
N GLY A 168 22.44 12.75 7.27
CA GLY A 168 23.14 13.30 8.43
C GLY A 168 22.22 13.77 9.56
N CYS A 169 21.06 13.10 9.75
CA CYS A 169 20.08 13.41 10.80
C CYS A 169 19.86 12.21 11.73
N THR A 170 19.19 12.42 12.86
CA THR A 170 18.74 11.31 13.70
C THR A 170 17.42 10.72 13.19
N LEU A 171 17.09 9.50 13.63
CA LEU A 171 15.85 8.84 13.23
C LEU A 171 14.61 9.63 13.75
N GLU A 172 14.72 10.20 14.94
CA GLU A 172 13.69 11.04 15.54
C GLU A 172 13.47 12.31 14.73
N GLU A 173 14.54 12.97 14.27
CA GLU A 173 14.45 14.16 13.39
C GLU A 173 13.81 13.80 12.05
N LEU A 174 14.21 12.68 11.44
CA LEU A 174 13.62 12.19 10.21
C LEU A 174 12.11 11.93 10.37
N ASP A 175 11.74 11.25 11.45
CA ASP A 175 10.34 10.90 11.73
C ASP A 175 9.48 12.16 11.96
N GLU A 176 9.94 13.08 12.78
CA GLU A 176 9.20 14.32 13.08
C GLU A 176 8.90 15.12 11.81
N ILE A 177 9.91 15.34 10.96
CA ILE A 177 9.75 16.07 9.71
C ILE A 177 8.88 15.29 8.73
N ALA A 178 9.06 13.97 8.60
CA ALA A 178 8.27 13.13 7.72
C ALA A 178 6.81 13.10 8.14
N MET A 179 6.51 13.01 9.43
CA MET A 179 5.15 13.07 9.97
C MET A 179 4.48 14.40 9.67
N GLU A 180 5.15 15.53 9.93
CA GLU A 180 4.63 16.87 9.63
C GLU A 180 4.29 17.01 8.13
N ASN A 181 5.24 16.69 7.26
CA ASN A 181 5.05 16.76 5.80
C ASN A 181 3.94 15.82 5.32
N THR A 182 3.88 14.61 5.86
CA THR A 182 2.82 13.64 5.52
C THR A 182 1.45 14.21 5.88
N ARG A 183 1.32 14.83 7.05
CA ARG A 183 0.04 15.41 7.49
C ARG A 183 -0.36 16.62 6.62
N LEU A 184 0.58 17.48 6.29
CA LEU A 184 0.35 18.68 5.48
C LEU A 184 -0.03 18.33 4.04
N ALA A 185 0.61 17.32 3.45
CA ALA A 185 0.38 16.90 2.07
C ALA A 185 -0.91 16.10 1.89
N ASN A 186 -1.51 15.57 2.96
CA ASN A 186 -2.63 14.65 2.88
C ASN A 186 -3.84 15.16 3.64
N SER A 187 -4.88 15.55 2.91
CA SER A 187 -6.19 15.88 3.49
C SER A 187 -6.98 14.60 3.74
N PRO A 188 -7.47 14.37 4.99
CA PRO A 188 -8.26 13.19 5.30
C PRO A 188 -9.64 13.23 4.62
N ASP A 189 -10.00 12.14 3.98
CA ASP A 189 -11.31 11.83 3.44
C ASP A 189 -11.97 10.75 4.31
N VAL A 190 -13.11 11.08 4.93
CA VAL A 190 -13.85 10.18 5.83
C VAL A 190 -15.29 10.12 5.34
N ARG A 191 -15.67 9.01 4.73
CA ARG A 191 -16.97 8.85 4.09
C ARG A 191 -17.64 7.54 4.49
N ASN A 192 -18.99 7.55 4.55
CA ASN A 192 -19.73 6.31 4.70
C ASN A 192 -19.44 5.36 3.55
N ILE A 193 -19.31 4.06 3.83
CA ILE A 193 -19.01 3.03 2.82
C ILE A 193 -20.10 2.96 1.73
N ALA A 194 -21.37 3.22 2.07
CA ALA A 194 -22.46 3.26 1.11
C ALA A 194 -22.24 4.34 0.05
N SER A 195 -21.77 5.52 0.45
CA SER A 195 -21.42 6.62 -0.46
C SER A 195 -20.28 6.24 -1.40
N VAL A 196 -19.26 5.56 -0.88
CA VAL A 196 -18.10 5.08 -1.67
C VAL A 196 -18.54 4.03 -2.69
N LEU A 197 -19.39 3.07 -2.27
CA LEU A 197 -19.93 2.04 -3.17
C LEU A 197 -20.83 2.65 -4.25
N GLY A 198 -21.66 3.63 -3.88
CA GLY A 198 -22.50 4.38 -4.84
C GLY A 198 -21.67 5.05 -5.93
N GLU A 199 -20.56 5.70 -5.55
CA GLU A 199 -19.64 6.34 -6.50
C GLU A 199 -18.98 5.31 -7.44
N ILE A 200 -18.53 4.16 -6.90
CA ILE A 200 -17.83 3.12 -7.68
C ILE A 200 -18.77 2.43 -8.66
N LEU A 201 -19.99 2.13 -8.23
CA LEU A 201 -20.96 1.36 -9.02
C LEU A 201 -21.88 2.22 -9.88
N GLY A 202 -21.83 3.57 -9.70
CA GLY A 202 -22.70 4.50 -10.41
C GLY A 202 -24.17 4.43 -9.95
N GLU A 203 -24.41 3.95 -8.73
CA GLU A 203 -25.72 3.79 -8.11
C GLU A 203 -25.92 4.84 -7.00
N PRO A 204 -27.15 5.25 -6.69
CA PRO A 204 -27.41 6.18 -5.60
C PRO A 204 -27.04 5.56 -4.24
N GLU A 205 -26.51 6.38 -3.32
CA GLU A 205 -26.08 5.95 -1.98
C GLU A 205 -27.17 5.19 -1.22
N GLU A 206 -28.42 5.60 -1.40
CA GLU A 206 -29.60 4.97 -0.77
C GLU A 206 -29.76 3.48 -1.13
N ALA A 207 -29.21 3.05 -2.28
CA ALA A 207 -29.23 1.64 -2.69
C ALA A 207 -28.39 0.75 -1.75
N PHE A 208 -27.42 1.33 -1.04
CA PHE A 208 -26.49 0.63 -0.14
C PHE A 208 -26.76 0.92 1.34
N MET A 209 -27.62 1.88 1.66
CA MET A 209 -27.92 2.28 3.05
C MET A 209 -28.91 1.37 3.76
N THR A 210 -29.68 0.56 3.02
CA THR A 210 -30.74 -0.24 3.62
C THR A 210 -30.65 -1.71 3.23
N VAL A 211 -30.22 -2.54 4.18
CA VAL A 211 -30.71 -3.92 4.26
C VAL A 211 -32.11 -3.83 4.91
N PRO A 212 -33.18 -4.35 4.29
CA PRO A 212 -34.53 -4.27 4.88
C PRO A 212 -34.53 -4.86 6.30
N GLY A 213 -34.73 -4.00 7.32
CA GLY A 213 -34.81 -4.39 8.73
C GLY A 213 -33.58 -4.13 9.58
N GLU A 214 -32.48 -3.60 9.05
CA GLU A 214 -31.31 -3.22 9.82
C GLU A 214 -31.05 -1.71 9.77
N VAL A 215 -30.55 -1.19 10.89
CA VAL A 215 -30.02 0.16 11.08
C VAL A 215 -28.90 0.41 10.09
N GLU A 216 -28.80 1.65 9.57
CA GLU A 216 -27.66 2.21 8.82
C GLU A 216 -26.33 1.49 9.10
N PHE A 217 -25.68 0.92 8.07
CA PHE A 217 -24.42 0.23 8.29
C PHE A 217 -23.34 1.29 8.64
N PRO A 218 -22.92 1.41 9.90
CA PRO A 218 -22.14 2.54 10.39
C PRO A 218 -20.65 2.35 10.11
N MET A 219 -20.31 1.94 8.91
CA MET A 219 -18.93 1.76 8.49
C MET A 219 -18.47 2.91 7.60
N TYR A 220 -17.30 3.45 7.91
CA TYR A 220 -16.72 4.58 7.21
C TYR A 220 -15.34 4.24 6.67
N VAL A 221 -15.08 4.61 5.43
CA VAL A 221 -13.76 4.54 4.79
C VAL A 221 -12.98 5.78 5.17
N VAL A 222 -11.77 5.60 5.66
CA VAL A 222 -10.82 6.66 5.97
C VAL A 222 -9.61 6.53 5.06
N THR A 223 -9.43 7.52 4.21
CA THR A 223 -8.32 7.60 3.24
C THR A 223 -7.90 9.06 3.03
N ASN A 224 -7.15 9.34 1.99
CA ASN A 224 -6.83 10.69 1.53
C ASN A 224 -7.43 10.97 0.15
N GLN A 225 -7.30 12.22 -0.33
CA GLN A 225 -7.83 12.61 -1.65
C GLN A 225 -7.20 11.83 -2.82
N SER A 226 -5.93 11.43 -2.70
CA SER A 226 -5.24 10.64 -3.73
C SER A 226 -5.60 9.16 -3.72
N LYS A 227 -6.29 8.68 -2.68
CA LYS A 227 -6.59 7.25 -2.43
C LYS A 227 -5.31 6.38 -2.43
N HIS A 228 -4.18 6.95 -2.02
CA HIS A 228 -2.88 6.28 -1.99
C HIS A 228 -2.18 6.51 -0.66
N ALA A 229 -1.79 5.43 0.03
CA ALA A 229 -1.16 5.44 1.36
C ALA A 229 -1.98 6.19 2.44
N GLY A 230 -3.31 6.27 2.26
CA GLY A 230 -4.20 7.05 3.13
C GLY A 230 -4.37 6.47 4.52
N ALA A 231 -4.13 5.16 4.72
CA ALA A 231 -4.15 4.51 6.04
C ALA A 231 -3.17 5.17 7.03
N THR A 232 -2.09 5.76 6.54
CA THR A 232 -1.10 6.50 7.34
C THR A 232 -1.74 7.64 8.15
N LEU A 233 -2.85 8.20 7.67
CA LEU A 233 -3.55 9.29 8.34
C LEU A 233 -4.14 8.91 9.70
N ILE A 234 -4.32 7.62 9.99
CA ILE A 234 -4.82 7.15 11.28
C ILE A 234 -3.89 7.50 12.47
N MET A 235 -2.61 7.78 12.20
CA MET A 235 -1.64 8.15 13.23
C MET A 235 -1.86 9.55 13.80
N PHE A 236 -2.58 10.44 13.10
CA PHE A 236 -2.69 11.85 13.45
C PHE A 236 -3.87 12.12 14.37
N PRO A 237 -3.64 12.77 15.55
CA PRO A 237 -4.70 13.03 16.53
C PRO A 237 -5.86 13.86 15.99
N ASP A 238 -5.59 14.82 15.12
CA ASP A 238 -6.64 15.64 14.51
C ASP A 238 -7.50 14.87 13.51
N VAL A 239 -6.93 13.85 12.85
CA VAL A 239 -7.68 12.93 11.98
C VAL A 239 -8.53 11.98 12.82
N GLN A 240 -7.99 11.45 13.92
CA GLN A 240 -8.74 10.62 14.86
C GLN A 240 -9.93 11.40 15.44
N GLU A 241 -9.74 12.64 15.81
CA GLU A 241 -10.83 13.52 16.27
C GLU A 241 -11.86 13.77 15.17
N LYS A 242 -11.44 14.02 13.92
CA LYS A 242 -12.33 14.15 12.77
C LYS A 242 -13.16 12.89 12.56
N ILE A 243 -12.56 11.70 12.69
CA ILE A 243 -13.28 10.42 12.60
C ILE A 243 -14.38 10.37 13.68
N CYS A 244 -14.05 10.63 14.95
CA CYS A 244 -15.04 10.67 16.03
C CYS A 244 -16.18 11.63 15.76
N GLN A 245 -15.90 12.81 15.20
CA GLN A 245 -16.93 13.80 14.85
C GLN A 245 -17.86 13.30 13.74
N VAL A 246 -17.30 12.68 12.70
CA VAL A 246 -18.10 12.13 11.58
C VAL A 246 -18.95 10.95 12.06
N LEU A 247 -18.38 10.06 12.85
CA LEU A 247 -19.07 8.89 13.43
C LEU A 247 -20.05 9.27 14.55
N LYS A 248 -19.96 10.49 15.10
CA LYS A 248 -20.73 10.97 16.27
C LYS A 248 -20.54 10.05 17.48
N SER A 249 -19.33 9.56 17.69
CA SER A 249 -18.94 8.63 18.75
C SER A 249 -17.68 9.15 19.48
N ASP A 250 -17.51 8.79 20.74
CA ASP A 250 -16.32 9.13 21.53
C ASP A 250 -15.12 8.23 21.24
N GLY A 251 -15.30 7.23 20.39
CA GLY A 251 -14.26 6.33 19.94
C GLY A 251 -14.71 5.51 18.74
N PHE A 252 -13.77 4.74 18.17
CA PHE A 252 -14.04 3.90 17.02
C PHE A 252 -13.19 2.63 17.04
N TYR A 253 -13.72 1.57 16.43
CA TYR A 253 -12.91 0.46 15.96
C TYR A 253 -12.30 0.84 14.62
N MET A 254 -11.01 0.56 14.44
CA MET A 254 -10.32 0.68 13.16
C MET A 254 -9.96 -0.72 12.65
N LEU A 255 -10.44 -1.04 11.46
CA LEU A 255 -10.14 -2.26 10.74
C LEU A 255 -9.16 -1.91 9.60
N PRO A 256 -7.95 -2.51 9.56
CA PRO A 256 -7.03 -2.30 8.47
C PRO A 256 -7.59 -2.97 7.20
N SER A 257 -7.87 -2.17 6.18
CA SER A 257 -8.26 -2.67 4.87
C SER A 257 -7.04 -2.84 3.97
N SER A 258 -6.21 -1.80 3.91
CA SER A 258 -4.94 -1.83 3.17
C SER A 258 -4.04 -0.68 3.62
N ILE A 259 -2.82 -0.56 3.08
CA ILE A 259 -2.00 0.65 3.26
C ILE A 259 -2.68 1.91 2.70
N HIS A 260 -3.68 1.75 1.81
CA HIS A 260 -4.35 2.86 1.14
C HIS A 260 -5.52 3.42 1.93
N GLU A 261 -6.17 2.60 2.76
CA GLU A 261 -7.36 2.99 3.52
C GLU A 261 -7.58 2.13 4.76
N THR A 262 -8.33 2.66 5.71
CA THR A 262 -8.82 1.92 6.86
C THR A 262 -10.34 2.07 6.95
N LEU A 263 -10.98 1.08 7.56
CA LEU A 263 -12.41 1.13 7.85
C LEU A 263 -12.61 1.46 9.32
N CYS A 264 -13.54 2.37 9.62
CA CYS A 264 -13.85 2.77 10.99
C CYS A 264 -15.33 2.54 11.29
N LEU A 265 -15.61 2.00 12.49
CA LEU A 265 -16.95 1.81 13.02
C LEU A 265 -17.04 2.48 14.38
N PRO A 266 -18.21 3.08 14.76
CA PRO A 266 -18.38 3.63 16.10
C PRO A 266 -18.17 2.57 17.18
N LEU A 267 -17.51 2.95 18.28
CA LEU A 267 -17.18 2.02 19.36
C LEU A 267 -18.43 1.53 20.11
N ASP A 268 -19.46 2.36 20.19
CA ASP A 268 -20.71 2.11 20.91
C ASP A 268 -21.64 1.10 20.24
N ILE A 269 -21.34 0.64 19.01
CA ILE A 269 -22.10 -0.44 18.38
C ILE A 269 -21.88 -1.82 19.01
N GLY A 270 -20.96 -1.93 20.00
CA GLY A 270 -20.78 -3.13 20.80
C GLY A 270 -20.43 -4.38 20.01
N LYS A 271 -19.54 -4.28 19.02
CA LYS A 271 -19.16 -5.42 18.19
C LYS A 271 -18.23 -6.39 18.93
N ASP A 272 -18.44 -7.67 18.67
CA ASP A 272 -17.51 -8.73 19.04
C ASP A 272 -16.15 -8.53 18.31
N VAL A 273 -15.10 -8.24 19.06
CA VAL A 273 -13.76 -7.99 18.53
C VAL A 273 -13.23 -9.19 17.74
N ASP A 274 -13.56 -10.41 18.16
CA ASP A 274 -13.13 -11.62 17.46
C ASP A 274 -13.88 -11.79 16.12
N ALA A 275 -15.14 -11.36 16.04
CA ALA A 275 -15.88 -11.33 14.79
C ALA A 275 -15.26 -10.28 13.83
N LEU A 276 -14.89 -9.11 14.34
CA LEU A 276 -14.20 -8.09 13.54
C LEU A 276 -12.84 -8.59 13.05
N ARG A 277 -12.07 -9.29 13.91
CA ARG A 277 -10.77 -9.86 13.52
C ARG A 277 -10.91 -10.94 12.43
N ARG A 278 -11.92 -11.80 12.52
CA ARG A 278 -12.21 -12.77 11.46
C ARG A 278 -12.54 -12.09 10.13
N MET A 279 -13.30 -10.99 10.15
CA MET A 279 -13.60 -10.19 8.96
C MET A 279 -12.32 -9.59 8.36
N VAL A 280 -11.44 -8.99 9.16
CA VAL A 280 -10.15 -8.45 8.69
C VAL A 280 -9.33 -9.55 8.01
N HIS A 281 -9.21 -10.72 8.67
CA HIS A 281 -8.47 -11.85 8.12
C HIS A 281 -9.05 -12.33 6.78
N GLU A 282 -10.36 -12.49 6.66
CA GLU A 282 -11.01 -12.92 5.42
C GLU A 282 -10.77 -11.94 4.29
N VAL A 283 -10.91 -10.63 4.55
CA VAL A 283 -10.66 -9.57 3.56
C VAL A 283 -9.19 -9.55 3.14
N ASN A 284 -8.26 -9.63 4.09
CA ASN A 284 -6.83 -9.68 3.83
C ASN A 284 -6.44 -10.87 2.93
N MET A 285 -7.06 -12.03 3.16
CA MET A 285 -6.77 -13.25 2.38
C MET A 285 -7.38 -13.26 0.99
N THR A 286 -8.45 -12.51 0.74
CA THR A 286 -9.26 -12.64 -0.49
C THR A 286 -9.27 -11.41 -1.37
N GLN A 287 -9.07 -10.20 -0.80
CA GLN A 287 -9.27 -8.92 -1.50
C GLN A 287 -8.03 -8.03 -1.53
N VAL A 288 -7.10 -8.19 -0.59
CA VAL A 288 -5.97 -7.29 -0.45
C VAL A 288 -4.72 -7.90 -1.08
N PRO A 289 -4.05 -7.21 -2.03
CA PRO A 289 -2.75 -7.64 -2.52
C PRO A 289 -1.74 -7.78 -1.37
N PRO A 290 -0.87 -8.80 -1.37
CA PRO A 290 0.08 -9.03 -0.28
C PRO A 290 0.95 -7.82 0.05
N GLU A 291 1.34 -7.02 -0.94
CA GLU A 291 2.14 -5.80 -0.79
C GLU A 291 1.40 -4.65 -0.12
N ASP A 292 0.07 -4.68 -0.11
CA ASP A 292 -0.78 -3.63 0.44
C ASP A 292 -1.33 -3.98 1.83
N LEU A 293 -0.99 -5.14 2.38
CA LEU A 293 -1.43 -5.55 3.70
C LEU A 293 -0.89 -4.59 4.78
N LEU A 294 -1.79 -4.13 5.66
CA LEU A 294 -1.47 -3.19 6.72
C LEU A 294 -1.31 -3.87 8.09
N SER A 295 -2.25 -4.72 8.47
CA SER A 295 -2.23 -5.49 9.73
C SER A 295 -3.32 -6.57 9.74
N GLU A 296 -3.16 -7.58 10.60
CA GLU A 296 -4.17 -8.61 10.91
C GLU A 296 -4.99 -8.28 12.17
N ASN A 297 -4.65 -7.18 12.86
CA ASN A 297 -5.28 -6.82 14.12
C ASN A 297 -6.44 -5.84 13.93
N VAL A 298 -7.36 -5.84 14.90
CA VAL A 298 -8.37 -4.80 15.08
C VAL A 298 -7.86 -3.80 16.09
N TYR A 299 -8.09 -2.52 15.85
CA TYR A 299 -7.68 -1.45 16.75
C TYR A 299 -8.89 -0.74 17.31
N CYS A 300 -8.72 -0.13 18.47
CA CYS A 300 -9.71 0.76 19.04
C CYS A 300 -9.04 2.08 19.44
N TYR A 301 -9.75 3.14 19.18
CA TYR A 301 -9.43 4.50 19.59
C TYR A 301 -10.48 4.98 20.59
N GLU A 302 -10.05 5.62 21.65
CA GLU A 302 -10.89 6.36 22.57
C GLU A 302 -10.25 7.72 22.83
N ARG A 303 -11.08 8.76 22.92
CA ARG A 303 -10.60 10.10 23.25
C ARG A 303 -9.80 10.08 24.56
N GLY A 304 -8.59 10.63 24.51
CA GLY A 304 -7.68 10.68 25.66
C GLY A 304 -6.88 9.42 25.95
N GLN A 305 -7.19 8.29 25.28
CA GLN A 305 -6.40 7.05 25.40
C GLN A 305 -5.55 6.76 24.17
N GLY A 306 -5.94 7.30 23.00
CA GLY A 306 -5.26 7.08 21.74
C GLY A 306 -5.65 5.76 21.06
N LEU A 307 -4.99 5.46 19.95
CA LEU A 307 -5.19 4.23 19.19
C LEU A 307 -4.39 3.08 19.82
N ARG A 308 -5.01 1.93 20.01
CA ARG A 308 -4.41 0.71 20.56
C ARG A 308 -4.95 -0.54 19.86
N ILE A 309 -4.22 -1.64 19.93
CA ILE A 309 -4.72 -2.94 19.48
C ILE A 309 -5.86 -3.37 20.41
N CYS A 310 -7.02 -3.75 19.83
CA CYS A 310 -8.09 -4.34 20.61
C CYS A 310 -7.68 -5.72 21.09
N VAL A 311 -7.76 -5.94 22.40
CA VAL A 311 -7.66 -7.26 23.01
C VAL A 311 -9.08 -7.75 23.23
N ALA A 312 -9.40 -8.99 22.81
CA ALA A 312 -10.68 -9.60 23.17
C ALA A 312 -10.79 -9.63 24.69
N GLU A 313 -11.92 -9.18 25.23
CA GLU A 313 -12.16 -9.40 26.66
C GLU A 313 -12.16 -10.92 26.90
N PRO A 314 -11.49 -11.40 27.97
CA PRO A 314 -11.56 -12.81 28.29
C PRO A 314 -13.04 -13.17 28.50
N THR A 315 -13.55 -14.09 27.67
CA THR A 315 -14.85 -14.72 27.95
C THR A 315 -14.77 -15.25 29.36
N ILE A 316 -15.57 -14.70 30.27
CA ILE A 316 -15.79 -15.32 31.59
C ILE A 316 -16.44 -16.64 31.26
N ASP A 317 -15.65 -17.72 31.27
CA ASP A 317 -16.17 -19.07 31.16
C ASP A 317 -17.28 -19.20 32.21
N GLU A 318 -18.49 -19.51 31.75
CA GLU A 318 -19.60 -19.84 32.61
C GLU A 318 -19.07 -20.86 33.64
N GLU A 319 -19.25 -20.53 34.93
CA GLU A 319 -18.90 -21.43 36.02
C GLU A 319 -19.42 -22.84 35.69
N PRO A 320 -18.63 -23.90 35.91
CA PRO A 320 -19.09 -25.24 35.63
C PRO A 320 -20.36 -25.47 36.52
N GLU A 321 -21.50 -25.78 35.87
CA GLU A 321 -22.72 -26.18 36.55
C GLU A 321 -22.36 -27.19 37.64
N GLU A 322 -22.62 -26.82 38.91
CA GLU A 322 -22.45 -27.72 40.02
C GLU A 322 -23.24 -29.02 39.72
N ALA A 323 -22.48 -30.08 39.59
CA ALA A 323 -23.07 -31.42 39.37
C ALA A 323 -24.02 -31.74 40.53
N PHE A 324 -25.32 -31.74 40.22
CA PHE A 324 -26.38 -32.15 41.13
C PHE A 324 -26.14 -33.61 41.51
N THR A 325 -25.66 -33.82 42.73
CA THR A 325 -25.50 -35.16 43.32
C THR A 325 -26.86 -35.56 43.93
N PRO A 326 -27.53 -36.56 43.38
CA PRO A 326 -28.76 -37.04 44.05
C PRO A 326 -28.40 -37.76 45.34
N VAL A 327 -28.94 -37.27 46.44
CA VAL A 327 -28.90 -37.99 47.74
C VAL A 327 -29.93 -39.09 47.71
N LEU A 328 -29.45 -40.36 47.90
CA LEU A 328 -30.29 -41.56 48.17
C LEU A 328 -30.71 -41.57 49.62
#